data_a92b69e6b73a86e0751e3c8523fad421
#
_entry.id   a92b69e6b73a86e0751e3c8523fad421
#
_cell.length_a   1.000
_cell.length_b   1.000
_cell.length_c   1.000
_cell.angle_alpha   90.00
_cell.angle_beta   90.00
_cell.angle_gamma   90.00
#
_symmetry.space_group_name_H-M   'P 1'
#
loop_
_entity.id
_entity.type
_entity.pdbx_description
1 polymer ?
#
loop_
_entity_poly.entity_id
_entity_poly.type
_entity_poly.pdbx_seq_one_letter_code
_entity_poly.pdbx_strand_id
1 'polypeptide(L)'
;MEHRFNRILYTIIFLFLFSCQNTKKADRTDIKEVEKITFKKMLMIGNSFTFYWNLPQVLETMFDSSNINIKVDQKTIGGSKLKEHWEYNKHKSYNIEDYEFVVLNDHSTYPLNNVDTCSKYLNLFTNYINKYNGQTFVYGTWEYPYLKKISSLKPSNTMQILDSLSKLNNAKYVPVGNAFEYVEKNHPHINLFMDDNKHPSPNATYLTACVFYSMISGKSPVGLPRRFQGKNIDGKKIYYIITEKNIYKTLQEVAEIVTIDIR
;
A
#
# COMPACT_ATOMS: atom_id res chain seq x y z
N MET A 1 39.12 -85.74 21.18
CA MET A 1 38.31 -86.71 20.43
C MET A 1 37.72 -85.96 19.27
N GLU A 2 38.34 -85.86 18.09
CA GLU A 2 38.14 -86.73 16.92
C GLU A 2 36.66 -86.79 16.50
N HIS A 3 36.27 -86.30 15.37
CA HIS A 3 36.26 -86.80 14.01
C HIS A 3 35.72 -85.70 13.06
N ARG A 4 36.37 -85.26 12.08
CA ARG A 4 36.69 -85.70 10.69
C ARG A 4 35.45 -85.96 9.80
N PHE A 5 35.55 -85.32 8.59
CA PHE A 5 35.00 -85.66 7.26
C PHE A 5 33.55 -85.15 6.97
N ASN A 6 33.18 -84.61 5.82
CA ASN A 6 33.68 -84.86 4.45
C ASN A 6 33.26 -83.72 3.53
N ARG A 7 34.08 -83.48 2.50
CA ARG A 7 33.81 -82.58 1.35
C ARG A 7 32.80 -83.25 0.38
N ILE A 8 31.81 -82.54 -0.09
CA ILE A 8 31.21 -82.85 -1.39
C ILE A 8 31.02 -81.52 -2.14
N LEU A 9 31.75 -81.49 -3.28
CA LEU A 9 31.75 -80.45 -4.26
C LEU A 9 30.53 -80.62 -5.20
N TYR A 10 29.58 -79.71 -5.22
CA TYR A 10 28.60 -79.70 -6.25
C TYR A 10 28.75 -78.41 -7.07
N THR A 11 29.18 -78.61 -8.30
CA THR A 11 29.20 -77.57 -9.37
C THR A 11 27.81 -77.38 -9.84
N ILE A 12 27.20 -76.25 -9.51
CA ILE A 12 25.90 -75.87 -10.12
C ILE A 12 26.19 -74.83 -11.17
N ILE A 13 25.96 -75.19 -12.41
CA ILE A 13 25.94 -74.30 -13.59
C ILE A 13 24.73 -73.45 -13.49
N PHE A 14 24.93 -72.12 -13.30
CA PHE A 14 23.86 -71.15 -13.36
C PHE A 14 23.75 -70.59 -14.78
N LEU A 15 22.69 -71.00 -15.47
CA LEU A 15 22.27 -70.41 -16.73
C LEU A 15 21.76 -68.99 -16.46
N PHE A 16 22.50 -68.01 -16.96
CA PHE A 16 22.02 -66.61 -17.00
C PHE A 16 20.94 -66.50 -18.10
N LEU A 17 19.70 -66.47 -17.66
CA LEU A 17 18.61 -65.98 -18.50
C LEU A 17 18.63 -64.42 -18.47
N PHE A 18 19.05 -63.81 -19.55
CA PHE A 18 18.87 -62.38 -19.79
C PHE A 18 17.39 -62.08 -19.86
N SER A 19 16.76 -61.61 -18.78
CA SER A 19 15.47 -60.96 -18.78
C SER A 19 15.67 -59.47 -19.08
N CYS A 20 15.37 -59.08 -20.31
CA CYS A 20 15.23 -57.68 -20.67
C CYS A 20 14.08 -57.08 -19.86
N GLN A 21 14.36 -56.46 -18.73
CA GLN A 21 13.38 -55.55 -18.10
C GLN A 21 13.42 -54.21 -18.81
N ASN A 22 12.41 -53.94 -19.56
CA ASN A 22 12.05 -52.61 -20.03
C ASN A 22 11.75 -51.72 -18.80
N THR A 23 12.77 -51.06 -18.27
CA THR A 23 12.56 -49.95 -17.35
C THR A 23 11.92 -48.83 -18.12
N LYS A 24 10.58 -48.71 -18.02
CA LYS A 24 9.88 -47.45 -18.33
C LYS A 24 10.58 -46.35 -17.54
N LYS A 25 11.29 -45.45 -18.23
CA LYS A 25 11.73 -44.17 -17.67
C LYS A 25 10.48 -43.54 -17.04
N ALA A 26 10.52 -43.43 -15.71
CA ALA A 26 9.56 -42.59 -15.01
C ALA A 26 9.71 -41.18 -15.59
N ASP A 27 8.61 -40.74 -16.18
CA ASP A 27 8.44 -39.38 -16.68
C ASP A 27 8.79 -38.44 -15.50
N ARG A 28 9.85 -37.68 -15.67
CA ARG A 28 10.14 -36.57 -14.77
C ARG A 28 8.95 -35.63 -14.92
N THR A 29 8.04 -35.70 -13.98
CA THR A 29 7.03 -34.66 -13.80
C THR A 29 7.77 -33.33 -13.79
N ASP A 30 7.53 -32.54 -14.81
CA ASP A 30 7.92 -31.13 -14.88
C ASP A 30 7.43 -30.49 -13.58
N ILE A 31 8.35 -30.30 -12.64
CA ILE A 31 8.15 -29.37 -11.53
C ILE A 31 8.10 -28.02 -12.21
N LYS A 32 6.88 -27.55 -12.54
CA LYS A 32 6.67 -26.15 -12.92
C LYS A 32 7.31 -25.32 -11.84
N GLU A 33 8.39 -24.65 -12.20
CA GLU A 33 9.02 -23.64 -11.37
C GLU A 33 7.92 -22.70 -10.92
N VAL A 34 7.59 -22.72 -9.62
CA VAL A 34 6.60 -21.80 -9.06
C VAL A 34 7.22 -20.42 -9.20
N GLU A 35 6.77 -19.67 -10.19
CA GLU A 35 7.18 -18.28 -10.37
C GLU A 35 7.06 -17.60 -9.02
N LYS A 36 8.19 -17.18 -8.48
CA LYS A 36 8.26 -16.45 -7.21
C LYS A 36 7.53 -15.12 -7.40
N ILE A 37 6.28 -15.05 -6.94
CA ILE A 37 5.50 -13.82 -7.00
C ILE A 37 6.26 -12.76 -6.22
N THR A 38 6.87 -11.82 -6.93
CA THR A 38 7.54 -10.67 -6.33
C THR A 38 6.49 -9.62 -6.00
N PHE A 39 6.39 -9.25 -4.72
CA PHE A 39 5.55 -8.15 -4.28
C PHE A 39 6.36 -6.88 -4.23
N LYS A 40 5.81 -5.79 -4.76
CA LYS A 40 6.27 -4.46 -4.41
C LYS A 40 5.80 -4.11 -3.01
N LYS A 41 6.57 -3.29 -2.30
CA LYS A 41 6.23 -2.85 -0.96
C LYS A 41 5.97 -1.35 -0.92
N MET A 42 4.94 -0.98 -0.22
CA MET A 42 4.56 0.39 0.03
C MET A 42 4.52 0.66 1.53
N LEU A 43 5.11 1.76 1.96
CA LEU A 43 5.06 2.22 3.34
C LEU A 43 4.28 3.53 3.43
N MET A 44 3.27 3.58 4.30
CA MET A 44 2.57 4.82 4.64
C MET A 44 3.05 5.36 5.99
N ILE A 45 3.70 6.53 5.98
CA ILE A 45 4.18 7.23 7.17
C ILE A 45 3.26 8.41 7.44
N GLY A 46 2.68 8.48 8.65
CA GLY A 46 1.76 9.59 8.95
C GLY A 46 1.02 9.47 10.28
N ASN A 47 -0.15 10.04 10.30
CA ASN A 47 -0.98 10.21 11.49
C ASN A 47 -2.39 9.63 11.30
N SER A 48 -3.38 10.14 12.06
CA SER A 48 -4.76 9.66 12.00
C SER A 48 -5.38 9.72 10.61
N PHE A 49 -5.02 10.68 9.76
CA PHE A 49 -5.51 10.73 8.39
C PHE A 49 -5.07 9.54 7.55
N THR A 50 -3.97 8.89 7.94
CA THR A 50 -3.46 7.68 7.26
C THR A 50 -4.11 6.39 7.78
N PHE A 51 -4.44 6.27 9.08
CA PHE A 51 -4.95 5.00 9.61
C PHE A 51 -6.46 4.92 9.81
N TYR A 52 -7.20 6.03 9.76
CA TYR A 52 -8.65 6.00 9.93
C TYR A 52 -9.29 5.06 8.90
N TRP A 53 -10.27 4.27 9.38
CA TRP A 53 -11.02 3.28 8.60
C TRP A 53 -10.13 2.33 7.79
N ASN A 54 -8.98 1.95 8.37
CA ASN A 54 -8.07 0.96 7.80
C ASN A 54 -7.58 1.33 6.38
N LEU A 55 -7.32 2.61 6.09
CA LEU A 55 -6.89 3.05 4.76
C LEU A 55 -5.77 2.19 4.13
N PRO A 56 -4.67 1.81 4.84
CA PRO A 56 -3.63 0.97 4.27
C PRO A 56 -4.14 -0.41 3.84
N GLN A 57 -4.97 -1.06 4.66
CA GLN A 57 -5.56 -2.37 4.36
C GLN A 57 -6.61 -2.30 3.23
N VAL A 58 -7.38 -1.21 3.17
CA VAL A 58 -8.31 -0.94 2.07
C VAL A 58 -7.53 -0.81 0.76
N LEU A 59 -6.45 -0.04 0.76
CA LEU A 59 -5.63 0.18 -0.43
C LEU A 59 -4.93 -1.12 -0.88
N GLU A 60 -4.37 -1.91 0.04
CA GLU A 60 -3.80 -3.22 -0.30
C GLU A 60 -4.85 -4.12 -0.96
N THR A 61 -6.05 -4.21 -0.38
CA THR A 61 -7.12 -5.04 -0.96
C THR A 61 -7.67 -4.49 -2.27
N MET A 62 -7.58 -3.17 -2.54
CA MET A 62 -7.87 -2.59 -3.86
C MET A 62 -6.85 -3.07 -4.90
N PHE A 63 -5.56 -3.06 -4.58
CA PHE A 63 -4.51 -3.59 -5.44
C PHE A 63 -4.73 -5.09 -5.71
N ASP A 64 -4.93 -5.88 -4.66
CA ASP A 64 -5.19 -7.33 -4.78
C ASP A 64 -6.41 -7.63 -5.68
N SER A 65 -7.51 -6.85 -5.55
CA SER A 65 -8.72 -7.01 -6.37
C SER A 65 -8.50 -6.75 -7.87
N SER A 66 -7.40 -6.09 -8.20
CA SER A 66 -6.99 -5.74 -9.57
C SER A 66 -5.76 -6.51 -10.06
N ASN A 67 -5.37 -7.57 -9.35
CA ASN A 67 -4.16 -8.37 -9.60
C ASN A 67 -2.87 -7.52 -9.64
N ILE A 68 -2.76 -6.54 -8.74
CA ILE A 68 -1.58 -5.72 -8.56
C ILE A 68 -0.91 -6.16 -7.25
N ASN A 69 0.30 -6.68 -7.35
CA ASN A 69 1.03 -7.25 -6.21
C ASN A 69 1.77 -6.15 -5.43
N ILE A 70 1.06 -5.37 -4.62
CA ILE A 70 1.63 -4.36 -3.73
C ILE A 70 1.17 -4.64 -2.29
N LYS A 71 2.13 -4.84 -1.37
CA LYS A 71 1.88 -4.91 0.07
C LYS A 71 1.98 -3.53 0.69
N VAL A 72 1.06 -3.20 1.59
CA VAL A 72 0.96 -1.87 2.20
C VAL A 72 1.16 -1.96 3.71
N ASP A 73 2.32 -1.47 4.15
CA ASP A 73 2.66 -1.32 5.55
C ASP A 73 2.41 0.12 6.03
N GLN A 74 2.35 0.32 7.36
CA GLN A 74 2.20 1.65 7.92
C GLN A 74 3.10 1.88 9.14
N LYS A 75 3.55 3.12 9.29
CA LYS A 75 4.17 3.68 10.49
C LYS A 75 3.40 4.94 10.86
N THR A 76 2.43 4.81 11.75
CA THR A 76 1.47 5.86 12.06
C THR A 76 1.36 6.11 13.55
N ILE A 77 1.27 7.39 13.93
CA ILE A 77 1.07 7.85 15.30
C ILE A 77 0.03 8.96 15.29
N GLY A 78 -1.02 8.87 16.10
CA GLY A 78 -2.07 9.89 16.15
C GLY A 78 -1.50 11.30 16.39
N GLY A 79 -1.86 12.26 15.53
CA GLY A 79 -1.43 13.66 15.64
C GLY A 79 0.06 13.92 15.35
N SER A 80 0.82 12.92 14.93
CA SER A 80 2.26 13.07 14.66
C SER A 80 2.55 13.94 13.44
N LYS A 81 3.78 14.43 13.44
CA LYS A 81 4.39 15.23 12.37
C LYS A 81 5.51 14.43 11.71
N LEU A 82 5.84 14.73 10.46
CA LEU A 82 7.00 14.12 9.79
C LEU A 82 8.30 14.31 10.57
N LYS A 83 8.43 15.43 11.28
CA LYS A 83 9.57 15.67 12.19
C LYS A 83 9.73 14.53 13.21
N GLU A 84 8.64 14.13 13.87
CA GLU A 84 8.66 13.07 14.88
C GLU A 84 8.98 11.72 14.26
N HIS A 85 8.37 11.40 13.13
CA HIS A 85 8.69 10.19 12.35
C HIS A 85 10.15 10.14 11.91
N TRP A 86 10.72 11.28 11.51
CA TRP A 86 12.13 11.34 11.15
C TRP A 86 13.04 11.01 12.34
N GLU A 87 12.75 11.57 13.50
CA GLU A 87 13.50 11.27 14.73
C GLU A 87 13.42 9.79 15.10
N TYR A 88 12.24 9.16 15.02
CA TYR A 88 12.07 7.72 15.23
C TYR A 88 12.85 6.88 14.21
N ASN A 89 12.95 7.34 12.97
CA ASN A 89 13.64 6.61 11.90
C ASN A 89 15.17 6.74 11.94
N LYS A 90 15.75 7.64 12.72
CA LYS A 90 17.21 7.84 12.82
C LYS A 90 17.99 6.55 13.06
N HIS A 91 17.39 5.58 13.72
CA HIS A 91 17.96 4.26 13.97
C HIS A 91 17.49 3.19 12.96
N LYS A 92 17.04 3.59 11.78
CA LYS A 92 16.50 2.72 10.73
C LYS A 92 15.31 1.84 11.18
N SER A 93 14.54 2.30 12.18
CA SER A 93 13.43 1.54 12.76
C SER A 93 12.26 1.32 11.80
N TYR A 94 12.22 2.02 10.67
CA TYR A 94 11.17 1.89 9.67
C TYR A 94 11.57 1.01 8.49
N ASN A 95 12.85 0.66 8.33
CA ASN A 95 13.39 -0.10 7.21
C ASN A 95 12.92 0.45 5.85
N ILE A 96 12.98 1.79 5.70
CA ILE A 96 12.47 2.51 4.51
C ILE A 96 13.14 2.00 3.23
N GLU A 97 14.36 1.50 3.33
CA GLU A 97 15.13 0.89 2.24
C GLU A 97 14.47 -0.34 1.59
N ASP A 98 13.52 -0.97 2.28
CA ASP A 98 12.80 -2.15 1.78
C ASP A 98 11.58 -1.81 0.91
N TYR A 99 11.27 -0.51 0.72
CA TYR A 99 10.01 -0.07 0.08
C TYR A 99 10.26 0.65 -1.25
N GLU A 100 9.55 0.22 -2.28
CA GLU A 100 9.54 0.89 -3.59
C GLU A 100 8.69 2.16 -3.57
N PHE A 101 7.65 2.20 -2.73
CA PHE A 101 6.76 3.34 -2.60
C PHE A 101 6.67 3.80 -1.14
N VAL A 102 6.86 5.09 -0.91
CA VAL A 102 6.69 5.66 0.44
C VAL A 102 5.76 6.86 0.38
N VAL A 103 4.66 6.80 1.12
CA VAL A 103 3.71 7.90 1.30
C VAL A 103 4.06 8.68 2.55
N LEU A 104 4.16 9.98 2.43
CA LEU A 104 4.44 10.91 3.53
C LEU A 104 3.20 11.78 3.82
N ASN A 105 2.70 11.71 5.05
CA ASN A 105 1.61 12.52 5.56
C ASN A 105 2.05 13.33 6.78
N ASP A 106 2.26 14.63 6.62
CA ASP A 106 2.56 15.52 7.74
C ASP A 106 1.31 15.88 8.54
N HIS A 107 1.49 16.53 9.69
CA HIS A 107 0.37 17.05 10.47
C HIS A 107 -0.43 18.07 9.66
N SER A 108 -1.76 17.94 9.67
CA SER A 108 -2.67 18.69 8.80
C SER A 108 -2.50 20.22 8.83
N THR A 109 -2.02 20.79 9.96
CA THR A 109 -1.81 22.25 10.09
C THR A 109 -0.45 22.72 9.61
N TYR A 110 0.52 21.81 9.41
CA TYR A 110 1.91 22.19 9.13
C TYR A 110 2.11 22.87 7.77
N PRO A 111 1.46 22.44 6.69
CA PRO A 111 1.59 23.15 5.41
C PRO A 111 1.24 24.63 5.51
N LEU A 112 0.25 24.98 6.35
CA LEU A 112 -0.19 26.38 6.52
C LEU A 112 0.58 27.15 7.62
N ASN A 113 0.91 26.49 8.73
CA ASN A 113 1.40 27.20 9.92
C ASN A 113 2.90 27.00 10.18
N ASN A 114 3.51 25.98 9.58
CA ASN A 114 4.91 25.60 9.78
C ASN A 114 5.53 25.10 8.49
N VAL A 115 5.33 25.83 7.39
CA VAL A 115 5.73 25.42 6.03
C VAL A 115 7.21 25.06 5.92
N ASP A 116 8.09 25.81 6.57
CA ASP A 116 9.54 25.54 6.56
C ASP A 116 9.88 24.21 7.22
N THR A 117 9.18 23.87 8.34
CA THR A 117 9.36 22.59 9.01
C THR A 117 8.82 21.46 8.15
N CYS A 118 7.62 21.62 7.55
CA CYS A 118 7.04 20.67 6.61
C CYS A 118 8.00 20.42 5.44
N SER A 119 8.48 21.48 4.78
CA SER A 119 9.43 21.42 3.66
C SER A 119 10.71 20.68 4.06
N LYS A 120 11.30 21.04 5.21
CA LYS A 120 12.53 20.41 5.70
C LYS A 120 12.40 18.90 5.85
N TYR A 121 11.33 18.42 6.49
CA TYR A 121 11.19 16.99 6.75
C TYR A 121 10.70 16.20 5.54
N LEU A 122 9.91 16.81 4.64
CA LEU A 122 9.66 16.24 3.32
C LEU A 122 10.96 16.03 2.55
N ASN A 123 11.83 17.05 2.51
CA ASN A 123 13.12 16.95 1.84
C ASN A 123 14.02 15.86 2.42
N LEU A 124 14.14 15.78 3.76
CA LEU A 124 14.95 14.77 4.42
C LEU A 124 14.45 13.34 4.09
N PHE A 125 13.15 13.09 4.18
CA PHE A 125 12.58 11.79 3.82
C PHE A 125 12.77 11.47 2.35
N THR A 126 12.45 12.41 1.45
CA THR A 126 12.54 12.18 0.01
C THR A 126 13.98 11.88 -0.41
N ASN A 127 14.96 12.62 0.10
CA ASN A 127 16.37 12.33 -0.16
C ASN A 127 16.80 10.95 0.35
N TYR A 128 16.29 10.56 1.54
CA TYR A 128 16.58 9.23 2.08
C TYR A 128 15.94 8.13 1.23
N ILE A 129 14.68 8.27 0.85
CA ILE A 129 13.95 7.32 0.00
C ILE A 129 14.63 7.19 -1.36
N ASN A 130 14.97 8.30 -2.02
CA ASN A 130 15.62 8.31 -3.32
C ASN A 130 16.99 7.61 -3.30
N LYS A 131 17.74 7.70 -2.18
CA LYS A 131 19.01 6.99 -2.01
C LYS A 131 18.87 5.48 -2.19
N TYR A 132 17.71 4.92 -1.89
CA TYR A 132 17.40 3.50 -2.03
C TYR A 132 16.47 3.19 -3.21
N ASN A 133 16.40 4.10 -4.19
CA ASN A 133 15.57 3.98 -5.40
C ASN A 133 14.05 3.86 -5.13
N GLY A 134 13.60 4.26 -3.96
CA GLY A 134 12.18 4.35 -3.64
C GLY A 134 11.54 5.59 -4.26
N GLN A 135 10.24 5.54 -4.52
CA GLN A 135 9.44 6.67 -4.99
C GLN A 135 8.65 7.29 -3.85
N THR A 136 8.78 8.60 -3.68
CA THR A 136 8.04 9.36 -2.67
C THR A 136 6.72 9.86 -3.21
N PHE A 137 5.65 9.68 -2.41
CA PHE A 137 4.34 10.26 -2.61
C PHE A 137 4.00 11.17 -1.43
N VAL A 138 3.58 12.40 -1.70
CA VAL A 138 3.11 13.34 -0.68
C VAL A 138 1.60 13.27 -0.61
N TYR A 139 1.06 12.94 0.55
CA TYR A 139 -0.36 12.88 0.79
C TYR A 139 -0.94 14.30 0.82
N GLY A 140 -1.53 14.74 -0.27
CA GLY A 140 -2.23 16.01 -0.39
C GLY A 140 -3.53 15.98 0.40
N THR A 141 -3.47 16.33 1.68
CA THR A 141 -4.61 16.27 2.60
C THR A 141 -5.60 17.44 2.37
N TRP A 142 -6.81 17.24 2.84
CA TRP A 142 -7.92 18.20 2.74
C TRP A 142 -7.87 19.31 3.80
N GLU A 143 -8.60 20.37 3.54
CA GLU A 143 -8.91 21.41 4.53
C GLU A 143 -10.27 21.16 5.16
N TYR A 144 -10.31 20.98 6.46
CA TYR A 144 -11.50 20.97 7.28
C TYR A 144 -11.83 22.40 7.76
N PRO A 145 -13.01 22.72 8.33
CA PRO A 145 -13.47 24.08 8.59
C PRO A 145 -12.46 25.02 9.26
N TYR A 146 -11.70 24.51 10.24
CA TYR A 146 -10.66 25.28 10.90
C TYR A 146 -9.51 25.68 9.94
N LEU A 147 -9.07 24.74 9.08
CA LEU A 147 -8.00 25.03 8.10
C LEU A 147 -8.50 25.95 7.00
N LYS A 148 -9.74 25.79 6.52
CA LYS A 148 -10.35 26.69 5.53
C LYS A 148 -10.38 28.15 6.03
N LYS A 149 -10.68 28.34 7.33
CA LYS A 149 -10.63 29.67 7.95
C LYS A 149 -9.21 30.26 7.95
N ILE A 150 -8.19 29.44 8.19
CA ILE A 150 -6.81 29.90 8.17
C ILE A 150 -6.33 30.18 6.75
N SER A 151 -6.58 29.25 5.82
CA SER A 151 -6.11 29.35 4.43
C SER A 151 -6.76 30.53 3.69
N SER A 152 -7.99 30.91 4.02
CA SER A 152 -8.63 32.09 3.43
C SER A 152 -7.90 33.40 3.71
N LEU A 153 -7.02 33.43 4.68
CA LEU A 153 -6.17 34.58 5.03
C LEU A 153 -4.75 34.48 4.45
N LYS A 154 -4.47 33.46 3.62
CA LYS A 154 -3.15 33.18 3.06
C LYS A 154 -3.18 33.16 1.53
N PRO A 155 -2.06 33.40 0.86
CA PRO A 155 -1.97 33.39 -0.60
C PRO A 155 -2.14 31.99 -1.20
N SER A 156 -1.97 30.93 -0.42
CA SER A 156 -2.08 29.53 -0.86
C SER A 156 -2.75 28.67 0.18
N ASN A 157 -3.57 27.73 -0.27
CA ASN A 157 -4.20 26.71 0.59
C ASN A 157 -3.27 25.50 0.81
N THR A 158 -3.71 24.57 1.67
CA THR A 158 -2.95 23.34 2.01
C THR A 158 -2.55 22.54 0.79
N MET A 159 -3.46 22.34 -0.18
CA MET A 159 -3.22 21.54 -1.37
C MET A 159 -2.16 22.18 -2.27
N GLN A 160 -2.26 23.50 -2.50
CA GLN A 160 -1.29 24.24 -3.31
C GLN A 160 0.12 24.21 -2.70
N ILE A 161 0.22 24.35 -1.38
CA ILE A 161 1.50 24.26 -0.67
C ILE A 161 2.09 22.85 -0.80
N LEU A 162 1.32 21.80 -0.54
CA LEU A 162 1.80 20.41 -0.62
C LEU A 162 2.18 20.02 -2.05
N ASP A 163 1.42 20.45 -3.06
CA ASP A 163 1.78 20.25 -4.47
C ASP A 163 3.12 20.93 -4.80
N SER A 164 3.28 22.19 -4.39
CA SER A 164 4.54 22.95 -4.62
C SER A 164 5.73 22.28 -3.92
N LEU A 165 5.56 21.84 -2.68
CA LEU A 165 6.59 21.12 -1.92
C LEU A 165 6.91 19.75 -2.54
N SER A 166 5.92 19.05 -3.09
CA SER A 166 6.14 17.80 -3.81
C SER A 166 7.04 18.00 -5.04
N LYS A 167 6.71 18.99 -5.87
CA LYS A 167 7.50 19.34 -7.06
C LYS A 167 8.93 19.75 -6.70
N LEU A 168 9.10 20.56 -5.66
CA LEU A 168 10.40 21.01 -5.18
C LEU A 168 11.30 19.86 -4.74
N ASN A 169 10.71 18.78 -4.22
CA ASN A 169 11.41 17.61 -3.69
C ASN A 169 11.44 16.42 -4.64
N ASN A 170 11.02 16.57 -5.90
CA ASN A 170 10.92 15.45 -6.86
C ASN A 170 10.08 14.28 -6.32
N ALA A 171 9.00 14.61 -5.64
CA ALA A 171 8.01 13.67 -5.12
C ALA A 171 6.69 13.80 -5.90
N LYS A 172 5.88 12.75 -5.90
CA LYS A 172 4.54 12.79 -6.52
C LYS A 172 3.51 13.33 -5.53
N TYR A 173 2.77 14.33 -5.92
CA TYR A 173 1.62 14.81 -5.15
C TYR A 173 0.42 13.90 -5.36
N VAL A 174 -0.27 13.50 -4.28
CA VAL A 174 -1.50 12.69 -4.33
C VAL A 174 -2.69 13.60 -3.99
N PRO A 175 -3.57 13.93 -4.93
CA PRO A 175 -4.53 15.03 -4.84
C PRO A 175 -5.81 14.68 -4.06
N VAL A 176 -5.68 14.12 -2.85
CA VAL A 176 -6.85 13.73 -2.04
C VAL A 176 -7.67 14.94 -1.60
N GLY A 177 -7.02 16.02 -1.17
CA GLY A 177 -7.71 17.26 -0.80
C GLY A 177 -8.51 17.86 -1.95
N ASN A 178 -7.97 17.78 -3.18
CA ASN A 178 -8.68 18.21 -4.39
C ASN A 178 -9.94 17.36 -4.66
N ALA A 179 -9.86 16.04 -4.40
CA ALA A 179 -11.04 15.18 -4.49
C ALA A 179 -12.09 15.51 -3.44
N PHE A 180 -11.67 15.86 -2.22
CA PHE A 180 -12.59 16.34 -1.17
C PHE A 180 -13.28 17.64 -1.58
N GLU A 181 -12.53 18.66 -2.04
CA GLU A 181 -13.13 19.92 -2.53
C GLU A 181 -14.11 19.68 -3.69
N TYR A 182 -13.77 18.76 -4.60
CA TYR A 182 -14.67 18.41 -5.71
C TYR A 182 -15.98 17.82 -5.20
N VAL A 183 -15.93 16.89 -4.24
CA VAL A 183 -17.14 16.28 -3.64
C VAL A 183 -17.95 17.34 -2.87
N GLU A 184 -17.32 18.14 -2.02
CA GLU A 184 -18.03 19.19 -1.26
C GLU A 184 -18.75 20.18 -2.17
N LYS A 185 -18.15 20.51 -3.31
CA LYS A 185 -18.72 21.46 -4.28
C LYS A 185 -19.84 20.84 -5.12
N ASN A 186 -19.66 19.64 -5.63
CA ASN A 186 -20.53 19.05 -6.66
C ASN A 186 -21.47 17.98 -6.11
N HIS A 187 -21.16 17.40 -4.95
CA HIS A 187 -21.93 16.33 -4.30
C HIS A 187 -22.09 16.59 -2.79
N PRO A 188 -22.63 17.77 -2.36
CA PRO A 188 -22.66 18.19 -0.94
C PRO A 188 -23.49 17.28 -0.03
N HIS A 189 -24.28 16.37 -0.59
CA HIS A 189 -25.01 15.36 0.16
C HIS A 189 -24.14 14.19 0.64
N ILE A 190 -22.91 14.07 0.12
CA ILE A 190 -21.96 13.02 0.53
C ILE A 190 -21.16 13.53 1.72
N ASN A 191 -21.39 12.95 2.88
CA ASN A 191 -20.61 13.30 4.07
C ASN A 191 -19.21 12.70 4.02
N LEU A 192 -18.19 13.57 4.03
CA LEU A 192 -16.77 13.18 4.03
C LEU A 192 -16.14 13.20 5.42
N PHE A 193 -16.81 13.72 6.43
CA PHE A 193 -16.22 13.91 7.76
C PHE A 193 -16.93 13.09 8.82
N MET A 194 -16.17 12.76 9.88
CA MET A 194 -16.72 12.30 11.15
C MET A 194 -17.40 13.46 11.89
N ASP A 195 -18.03 13.19 13.03
CA ASP A 195 -18.73 14.18 13.87
C ASP A 195 -17.82 15.33 14.37
N ASP A 196 -16.50 15.11 14.37
CA ASP A 196 -15.51 16.12 14.71
C ASP A 196 -15.23 17.12 13.58
N ASN A 197 -15.86 16.96 12.42
CA ASN A 197 -15.67 17.76 11.20
C ASN A 197 -14.21 17.86 10.73
N LYS A 198 -13.39 16.86 11.02
CA LYS A 198 -11.97 16.85 10.70
C LYS A 198 -11.50 15.51 10.13
N HIS A 199 -11.74 14.42 10.87
CA HIS A 199 -11.32 13.10 10.44
C HIS A 199 -12.21 12.55 9.33
N PRO A 200 -11.67 11.72 8.44
CA PRO A 200 -12.42 11.20 7.29
C PRO A 200 -13.51 10.23 7.74
N SER A 201 -14.67 10.31 7.13
CA SER A 201 -15.71 9.28 7.22
C SER A 201 -15.29 7.99 6.47
N PRO A 202 -16.02 6.87 6.59
CA PRO A 202 -15.81 5.70 5.74
C PRO A 202 -15.86 6.03 4.24
N ASN A 203 -16.80 6.89 3.80
CA ASN A 203 -16.91 7.32 2.41
C ASN A 203 -15.66 8.08 1.96
N ALA A 204 -15.18 9.00 2.79
CA ALA A 204 -13.97 9.78 2.53
C ALA A 204 -12.73 8.90 2.47
N THR A 205 -12.61 7.90 3.35
CA THR A 205 -11.48 6.94 3.29
C THR A 205 -11.54 6.11 2.01
N TYR A 206 -12.72 5.71 1.56
CA TYR A 206 -12.86 5.03 0.27
C TYR A 206 -12.41 5.92 -0.90
N LEU A 207 -12.86 7.18 -0.93
CA LEU A 207 -12.40 8.17 -1.92
C LEU A 207 -10.87 8.31 -1.89
N THR A 208 -10.31 8.48 -0.70
CA THR A 208 -8.86 8.56 -0.51
C THR A 208 -8.13 7.34 -1.08
N ALA A 209 -8.62 6.15 -0.78
CA ALA A 209 -8.04 4.91 -1.31
C ALA A 209 -8.13 4.83 -2.84
N CYS A 210 -9.24 5.28 -3.45
CA CYS A 210 -9.38 5.36 -4.91
C CYS A 210 -8.37 6.32 -5.53
N VAL A 211 -8.12 7.48 -4.92
CA VAL A 211 -7.11 8.44 -5.38
C VAL A 211 -5.70 7.84 -5.30
N PHE A 212 -5.34 7.24 -4.17
CA PHE A 212 -4.05 6.54 -4.03
C PHE A 212 -3.91 5.39 -5.01
N TYR A 213 -4.94 4.57 -5.16
CA TYR A 213 -4.95 3.48 -6.13
C TYR A 213 -4.61 3.97 -7.53
N SER A 214 -5.29 5.03 -7.96
CA SER A 214 -5.09 5.62 -9.30
C SER A 214 -3.66 6.14 -9.46
N MET A 215 -3.16 6.94 -8.52
CA MET A 215 -1.84 7.56 -8.58
C MET A 215 -0.68 6.56 -8.53
N ILE A 216 -0.84 5.44 -7.84
CA ILE A 216 0.23 4.44 -7.66
C ILE A 216 0.19 3.38 -8.76
N SER A 217 -1.01 2.91 -9.13
CA SER A 217 -1.16 1.88 -10.15
C SER A 217 -1.18 2.42 -11.58
N GLY A 218 -1.45 3.70 -11.77
CA GLY A 218 -1.71 4.30 -13.08
C GLY A 218 -3.04 3.86 -13.71
N LYS A 219 -3.92 3.16 -12.95
CA LYS A 219 -5.19 2.63 -13.45
C LYS A 219 -6.39 3.43 -12.95
N SER A 220 -7.50 3.37 -13.70
CA SER A 220 -8.77 3.92 -13.26
C SER A 220 -9.30 3.20 -12.01
N PRO A 221 -9.80 3.92 -10.99
CA PRO A 221 -10.48 3.32 -9.86
C PRO A 221 -11.94 2.95 -10.17
N VAL A 222 -12.45 3.34 -11.35
CA VAL A 222 -13.83 3.05 -11.75
C VAL A 222 -14.00 1.54 -11.96
N GLY A 223 -15.02 0.97 -11.29
CA GLY A 223 -15.29 -0.46 -11.33
C GLY A 223 -14.74 -1.25 -10.13
N LEU A 224 -13.95 -0.63 -9.25
CA LEU A 224 -13.51 -1.27 -8.02
C LEU A 224 -14.69 -1.68 -7.12
N PRO A 225 -14.56 -2.75 -6.32
CA PRO A 225 -15.56 -3.10 -5.33
C PRO A 225 -15.82 -1.99 -4.32
N ARG A 226 -17.02 -1.92 -3.76
CA ARG A 226 -17.37 -0.97 -2.68
C ARG A 226 -17.15 -1.53 -1.27
N ARG A 227 -16.74 -2.80 -1.17
CA ARG A 227 -16.52 -3.52 0.09
C ARG A 227 -15.17 -4.19 0.04
N PHE A 228 -14.37 -3.91 1.04
CA PHE A 228 -13.08 -4.55 1.22
C PHE A 228 -13.03 -5.26 2.56
N GLN A 229 -12.45 -6.44 2.55
CA GLN A 229 -12.47 -7.35 3.70
C GLN A 229 -11.17 -8.15 3.77
N GLY A 230 -10.87 -8.64 4.94
CA GLY A 230 -9.78 -9.55 5.20
C GLY A 230 -10.14 -10.56 6.27
N LYS A 231 -9.13 -11.16 6.87
CA LYS A 231 -9.26 -12.04 8.04
C LYS A 231 -8.43 -11.46 9.19
N ASN A 232 -8.94 -11.60 10.41
CA ASN A 232 -8.15 -11.31 11.60
C ASN A 232 -7.18 -12.48 11.90
N ILE A 233 -6.43 -12.36 12.99
CA ILE A 233 -5.45 -13.38 13.41
C ILE A 233 -6.07 -14.75 13.67
N ASP A 234 -7.37 -14.79 14.07
CA ASP A 234 -8.11 -16.03 14.30
C ASP A 234 -8.75 -16.60 13.02
N GLY A 235 -8.46 -16.00 11.86
CA GLY A 235 -9.03 -16.38 10.58
C GLY A 235 -10.48 -15.92 10.35
N LYS A 236 -11.07 -15.16 11.27
CA LYS A 236 -12.43 -14.64 11.14
C LYS A 236 -12.48 -13.50 10.15
N LYS A 237 -13.54 -13.47 9.34
CA LYS A 237 -13.80 -12.43 8.36
C LYS A 237 -14.03 -11.08 9.06
N ILE A 238 -13.32 -10.05 8.62
CA ILE A 238 -13.53 -8.66 9.02
C ILE A 238 -13.71 -7.78 7.79
N TYR A 239 -14.54 -6.75 7.89
CA TYR A 239 -14.67 -5.72 6.87
C TYR A 239 -13.76 -4.55 7.24
N TYR A 240 -12.85 -4.19 6.33
CA TYR A 240 -12.05 -2.98 6.46
C TYR A 240 -12.90 -1.74 6.19
N ILE A 241 -13.70 -1.79 5.12
CA ILE A 241 -14.62 -0.72 4.75
C ILE A 241 -15.83 -1.26 3.98
N ILE A 242 -16.98 -0.60 4.17
CA ILE A 242 -18.19 -0.80 3.36
C ILE A 242 -18.72 0.58 2.97
N THR A 243 -18.53 0.95 1.70
CA THR A 243 -19.04 2.22 1.16
C THR A 243 -20.50 2.08 0.76
N GLU A 244 -21.27 3.14 0.89
CA GLU A 244 -22.68 3.17 0.55
C GLU A 244 -22.94 2.86 -0.93
N LYS A 245 -24.01 2.10 -1.21
CA LYS A 245 -24.31 1.59 -2.56
C LYS A 245 -24.63 2.71 -3.57
N ASN A 246 -25.23 3.78 -3.11
CA ASN A 246 -25.68 4.90 -3.93
C ASN A 246 -24.59 5.93 -4.26
N ILE A 247 -23.44 5.91 -3.57
CA ILE A 247 -22.42 6.94 -3.72
C ILE A 247 -21.04 6.42 -4.15
N TYR A 248 -20.72 5.11 -3.98
CA TYR A 248 -19.37 4.61 -4.25
C TYR A 248 -18.89 4.85 -5.69
N LYS A 249 -19.78 4.78 -6.67
CA LYS A 249 -19.45 5.06 -8.07
C LYS A 249 -19.05 6.52 -8.28
N THR A 250 -19.81 7.44 -7.69
CA THR A 250 -19.49 8.88 -7.71
C THR A 250 -18.11 9.14 -7.10
N LEU A 251 -17.76 8.46 -5.99
CA LEU A 251 -16.44 8.61 -5.38
C LEU A 251 -15.30 8.08 -6.29
N GLN A 252 -15.54 7.00 -7.02
CA GLN A 252 -14.61 6.47 -8.02
C GLN A 252 -14.42 7.46 -9.19
N GLU A 253 -15.51 8.00 -9.72
CA GLU A 253 -15.51 8.98 -10.81
C GLU A 253 -14.78 10.28 -10.39
N VAL A 254 -15.01 10.76 -9.17
CA VAL A 254 -14.25 11.91 -8.64
C VAL A 254 -12.76 11.61 -8.52
N ALA A 255 -12.38 10.43 -8.01
CA ALA A 255 -10.97 10.02 -7.94
C ALA A 255 -10.35 9.95 -9.34
N GLU A 256 -11.08 9.44 -10.34
CA GLU A 256 -10.66 9.45 -11.74
C GLU A 256 -10.41 10.86 -12.25
N ILE A 257 -11.40 11.76 -12.08
CA ILE A 257 -11.34 13.16 -12.54
C ILE A 257 -10.09 13.87 -12.02
N VAL A 258 -9.77 13.72 -10.72
CA VAL A 258 -8.65 14.45 -10.12
C VAL A 258 -7.29 13.83 -10.39
N THR A 259 -7.22 12.63 -10.99
CA THR A 259 -5.96 11.91 -11.20
C THR A 259 -5.63 11.64 -12.66
N ILE A 260 -6.60 11.70 -13.59
CA ILE A 260 -6.42 11.25 -14.98
C ILE A 260 -5.26 11.93 -15.71
N ASP A 261 -5.03 13.19 -15.48
CA ASP A 261 -4.00 13.98 -16.16
C ASP A 261 -2.63 13.95 -15.47
N ILE A 262 -2.51 13.34 -14.29
CA ILE A 262 -1.30 13.41 -13.45
C ILE A 262 -0.76 12.05 -12.95
N ARG A 263 -1.46 10.97 -13.20
CA ARG A 263 -1.07 9.59 -12.81
C ARG A 263 -0.11 8.90 -13.78
#